data_7dfa5364d02173ef987a35a70406ba10
#
_entry.id   7dfa5364d02173ef987a35a70406ba10
#
_cell.length_a   1.000
_cell.length_b   1.000
_cell.length_c   1.000
_cell.angle_alpha   90.00
_cell.angle_beta   90.00
_cell.angle_gamma   90.00
#
_symmetry.space_group_name_H-M   'P 1'
#
loop_
_entity.id
_entity.type
_entity.pdbx_description
1 polymer ?
#
loop_
_entity_poly.entity_id
_entity_poly.type
_entity_poly.pdbx_seq_one_letter_code
_entity_poly.pdbx_strand_id
1 'polypeptide(L)'
;MYLLEPVIDLSITELFTQILDFISYPPVLIPGTLLAIVGIAGQWSLYRKCDLNGLACIIPVWNVLEFLKIMGRPASHGIIVMAPPPIIMYLLLVGPLGETANIALSAAFGLIWIGFMVKIYIELCQAFGQCKPFNYIMCILFNGFYVLYLGISGDTEYEGPVYGQSPQAS
;
A
#
# COMPACT_ATOMS: atom_id res chain seq x y z
N MET A 1 44.71 -16.22 -11.03
CA MET A 1 43.79 -17.23 -11.57
C MET A 1 42.38 -16.74 -11.32
N TYR A 2 41.74 -16.27 -12.35
CA TYR A 2 40.57 -15.43 -12.37
C TYR A 2 39.30 -16.27 -12.40
N LEU A 3 38.43 -16.14 -11.39
CA LEU A 3 37.01 -16.42 -11.51
C LEU A 3 36.29 -15.42 -10.58
N LEU A 4 36.32 -14.14 -10.94
CA LEU A 4 35.31 -13.21 -10.54
C LEU A 4 34.26 -13.26 -11.63
N GLU A 5 33.19 -13.97 -11.35
CA GLU A 5 31.97 -13.98 -12.13
C GLU A 5 31.53 -12.54 -12.43
N PRO A 6 30.97 -12.25 -13.61
CA PRO A 6 30.43 -10.94 -13.90
C PRO A 6 29.32 -10.68 -12.91
N VAL A 7 29.52 -9.68 -12.05
CA VAL A 7 28.44 -8.98 -11.37
C VAL A 7 27.41 -8.66 -12.44
N ILE A 8 26.22 -9.19 -12.30
CA ILE A 8 25.11 -9.01 -13.23
C ILE A 8 24.81 -7.51 -13.26
N ASP A 9 25.45 -6.81 -14.17
CA ASP A 9 25.10 -5.44 -14.54
C ASP A 9 23.83 -5.52 -15.41
N LEU A 10 22.72 -5.88 -14.76
CA LEU A 10 21.42 -5.85 -15.41
C LEU A 10 21.12 -4.38 -15.68
N SER A 11 21.19 -3.98 -16.94
CA SER A 11 20.75 -2.64 -17.31
C SER A 11 19.30 -2.46 -16.86
N ILE A 12 18.95 -1.23 -16.42
CA ILE A 12 17.57 -0.91 -16.00
C ILE A 12 16.57 -1.33 -17.08
N THR A 13 16.96 -1.26 -18.35
CA THR A 13 16.16 -1.67 -19.50
C THR A 13 15.91 -3.18 -19.52
N GLU A 14 16.92 -3.99 -19.23
CA GLU A 14 16.78 -5.45 -19.18
C GLU A 14 15.91 -5.89 -18.01
N LEU A 15 16.09 -5.28 -16.83
CA LEU A 15 15.25 -5.53 -15.67
C LEU A 15 13.78 -5.18 -15.97
N PHE A 16 13.55 -4.02 -16.59
CA PHE A 16 12.21 -3.58 -16.96
C PHE A 16 11.57 -4.52 -17.97
N THR A 17 12.33 -4.98 -18.97
CA THR A 17 11.85 -5.93 -19.96
C THR A 17 11.50 -7.28 -19.31
N GLN A 18 12.34 -7.80 -18.43
CA GLN A 18 12.05 -9.03 -17.70
C GLN A 18 10.80 -8.93 -16.82
N ILE A 19 10.60 -7.80 -16.16
CA ILE A 19 9.38 -7.54 -15.37
C ILE A 19 8.15 -7.51 -16.29
N LEU A 20 8.23 -6.84 -17.43
CA LEU A 20 7.13 -6.79 -18.39
C LEU A 20 6.79 -8.17 -18.95
N ASP A 21 7.80 -8.97 -19.32
CA ASP A 21 7.61 -10.32 -19.81
C ASP A 21 6.98 -11.23 -18.75
N PHE A 22 7.43 -11.10 -17.49
CA PHE A 22 6.85 -11.85 -16.37
C PHE A 22 5.39 -11.47 -16.12
N ILE A 23 5.07 -10.18 -16.10
CA ILE A 23 3.69 -9.69 -15.88
C ILE A 23 2.78 -10.07 -17.07
N SER A 24 3.31 -10.06 -18.29
CA SER A 24 2.59 -10.41 -19.50
C SER A 24 2.34 -11.91 -19.66
N TYR A 25 3.02 -12.75 -18.86
CA TYR A 25 2.82 -14.19 -18.89
C TYR A 25 1.37 -14.55 -18.47
N PRO A 26 0.56 -15.24 -19.30
CA PRO A 26 -0.87 -15.42 -19.05
C PRO A 26 -1.24 -16.00 -17.67
N PRO A 27 -0.51 -16.99 -17.10
CA PRO A 27 -0.75 -17.49 -15.75
C PRO A 27 -0.56 -16.45 -14.63
N VAL A 28 0.17 -15.36 -14.87
CA VAL A 28 0.37 -14.24 -13.95
C VAL A 28 -0.59 -13.10 -14.27
N LEU A 29 -0.74 -12.77 -15.56
CA LEU A 29 -1.57 -11.67 -16.03
C LEU A 29 -3.05 -11.86 -15.66
N ILE A 30 -3.61 -13.06 -15.85
CA ILE A 30 -5.03 -13.30 -15.60
C ILE A 30 -5.38 -13.16 -14.11
N PRO A 31 -4.71 -13.88 -13.18
CA PRO A 31 -4.97 -13.69 -11.75
C PRO A 31 -4.66 -12.27 -11.27
N GLY A 32 -3.57 -11.66 -11.76
CA GLY A 32 -3.19 -10.29 -11.43
C GLY A 32 -4.25 -9.26 -11.83
N THR A 33 -4.81 -9.40 -13.04
CA THR A 33 -5.89 -8.53 -13.53
C THR A 33 -7.15 -8.71 -12.70
N LEU A 34 -7.52 -9.95 -12.35
CA LEU A 34 -8.67 -10.21 -11.48
C LEU A 34 -8.49 -9.59 -10.09
N LEU A 35 -7.31 -9.72 -9.50
CA LEU A 35 -6.99 -9.10 -8.21
C LEU A 35 -7.04 -7.58 -8.29
N ALA A 36 -6.55 -6.97 -9.37
CA ALA A 36 -6.63 -5.54 -9.60
C ALA A 36 -8.09 -5.06 -9.69
N ILE A 37 -8.94 -5.77 -10.44
CA ILE A 37 -10.37 -5.47 -10.56
C ILE A 37 -11.05 -5.56 -9.19
N VAL A 38 -10.77 -6.62 -8.43
CA VAL A 38 -11.30 -6.80 -7.05
C VAL A 38 -10.83 -5.67 -6.14
N GLY A 39 -9.55 -5.28 -6.22
CA GLY A 39 -8.99 -4.17 -5.44
C GLY A 39 -9.67 -2.83 -5.77
N ILE A 40 -9.84 -2.51 -7.04
CA ILE A 40 -10.52 -1.29 -7.51
C ILE A 40 -11.98 -1.29 -7.05
N ALA A 41 -12.71 -2.40 -7.24
CA ALA A 41 -14.10 -2.53 -6.82
C ALA A 41 -14.25 -2.39 -5.29
N GLY A 42 -13.32 -2.96 -4.52
CA GLY A 42 -13.29 -2.85 -3.07
C GLY A 42 -13.07 -1.41 -2.62
N GLN A 43 -12.08 -0.72 -3.17
CA GLN A 43 -11.81 0.68 -2.84
C GLN A 43 -12.95 1.61 -3.28
N TRP A 44 -13.52 1.38 -4.46
CA TRP A 44 -14.69 2.12 -4.92
C TRP A 44 -15.84 2.01 -3.94
N SER A 45 -16.17 0.78 -3.55
CA SER A 45 -17.25 0.51 -2.60
C SER A 45 -16.97 1.13 -1.22
N LEU A 46 -15.72 1.01 -0.74
CA LEU A 46 -15.27 1.62 0.53
C LEU A 46 -15.45 3.14 0.51
N TYR A 47 -15.02 3.82 -0.55
CA TYR A 47 -15.15 5.27 -0.67
C TYR A 47 -16.60 5.71 -0.70
N ARG A 48 -17.44 5.00 -1.48
CA ARG A 48 -18.89 5.27 -1.53
C ARG A 48 -19.55 5.11 -0.16
N LYS A 49 -19.12 4.14 0.62
CA LYS A 49 -19.62 3.89 1.97
C LYS A 49 -19.24 4.98 2.95
N CYS A 50 -18.13 5.69 2.69
CA CYS A 50 -17.62 6.81 3.48
C CYS A 50 -18.07 8.19 2.91
N ASP A 51 -19.05 8.24 1.99
CA ASP A 51 -19.49 9.44 1.28
C ASP A 51 -18.37 10.17 0.52
N LEU A 52 -17.36 9.40 0.07
CA LEU A 52 -16.24 9.89 -0.73
C LEU A 52 -16.40 9.52 -2.22
N ASN A 53 -15.62 10.17 -3.06
CA ASN A 53 -15.67 9.92 -4.49
C ASN A 53 -15.00 8.60 -4.87
N GLY A 54 -15.78 7.61 -5.32
CA GLY A 54 -15.29 6.31 -5.76
C GLY A 54 -14.28 6.39 -6.91
N LEU A 55 -14.35 7.40 -7.81
CA LEU A 55 -13.39 7.56 -8.92
C LEU A 55 -11.95 7.78 -8.44
N ALA A 56 -11.76 8.19 -7.19
CA ALA A 56 -10.44 8.37 -6.61
C ALA A 56 -9.61 7.07 -6.62
N CYS A 57 -10.25 5.88 -6.60
CA CYS A 57 -9.53 4.60 -6.63
C CYS A 57 -8.70 4.38 -7.92
N ILE A 58 -8.99 5.12 -8.99
CA ILE A 58 -8.29 4.99 -10.28
C ILE A 58 -7.06 5.89 -10.35
N ILE A 59 -7.08 7.06 -9.67
CA ILE A 59 -6.00 8.05 -9.74
C ILE A 59 -5.11 7.90 -8.50
N PRO A 60 -3.85 7.46 -8.63
CA PRO A 60 -3.01 7.08 -7.48
C PRO A 60 -2.87 8.14 -6.39
N VAL A 61 -2.62 9.39 -6.77
CA VAL A 61 -2.47 10.49 -5.79
C VAL A 61 -3.80 10.77 -5.10
N TRP A 62 -4.87 10.86 -5.86
CA TRP A 62 -6.21 11.10 -5.32
C TRP A 62 -6.68 9.94 -4.45
N ASN A 63 -6.38 8.70 -4.85
CA ASN A 63 -6.64 7.50 -4.07
C ASN A 63 -6.05 7.60 -2.65
N VAL A 64 -4.76 7.93 -2.55
CA VAL A 64 -4.09 8.07 -1.24
C VAL A 64 -4.73 9.19 -0.42
N LEU A 65 -5.08 10.31 -1.02
CA LEU A 65 -5.68 11.42 -0.30
C LEU A 65 -7.08 11.09 0.23
N GLU A 66 -7.95 10.47 -0.59
CA GLU A 66 -9.27 10.04 -0.15
C GLU A 66 -9.20 8.92 0.90
N PHE A 67 -8.24 7.99 0.74
CA PHE A 67 -8.00 6.96 1.72
C PHE A 67 -7.62 7.54 3.10
N LEU A 68 -6.75 8.54 3.13
CA LEU A 68 -6.38 9.23 4.38
C LEU A 68 -7.56 9.99 5.02
N LYS A 69 -8.47 10.52 4.22
CA LYS A 69 -9.67 11.21 4.71
C LYS A 69 -10.61 10.28 5.50
N ILE A 70 -10.69 8.99 5.14
CA ILE A 70 -11.51 8.01 5.88
C ILE A 70 -11.12 8.01 7.36
N MET A 71 -9.83 8.07 7.66
CA MET A 71 -9.31 8.10 9.03
C MET A 71 -9.26 9.52 9.63
N GLY A 72 -9.51 10.58 8.83
CA GLY A 72 -9.38 11.97 9.24
C GLY A 72 -7.95 12.51 9.23
N ARG A 73 -7.02 11.83 8.56
CA ARG A 73 -5.62 12.25 8.48
C ARG A 73 -5.44 13.42 7.52
N PRO A 74 -4.51 14.35 7.81
CA PRO A 74 -4.22 15.46 6.92
C PRO A 74 -3.58 14.98 5.61
N ALA A 75 -3.84 15.72 4.51
CA ALA A 75 -3.31 15.40 3.18
C ALA A 75 -1.76 15.36 3.12
N SER A 76 -1.08 16.09 4.02
CA SER A 76 0.40 16.05 4.13
C SER A 76 0.95 14.66 4.44
N HIS A 77 0.18 13.81 5.12
CA HIS A 77 0.55 12.41 5.35
C HIS A 77 0.61 11.58 4.06
N GLY A 78 0.01 12.05 2.97
CA GLY A 78 0.14 11.45 1.65
C GLY A 78 1.60 11.37 1.17
N ILE A 79 2.42 12.35 1.54
CA ILE A 79 3.86 12.34 1.23
C ILE A 79 4.55 11.15 1.92
N ILE A 80 4.19 10.85 3.17
CA ILE A 80 4.76 9.72 3.92
C ILE A 80 4.34 8.37 3.30
N VAL A 81 3.17 8.31 2.70
CA VAL A 81 2.69 7.09 2.01
C VAL A 81 3.38 6.93 0.65
N MET A 82 3.52 8.02 -0.11
CA MET A 82 3.89 7.95 -1.53
C MET A 82 5.39 8.11 -1.78
N ALA A 83 6.13 8.87 -0.96
CA ALA A 83 7.53 9.17 -1.22
C ALA A 83 8.50 8.01 -0.92
N PRO A 84 8.34 7.20 0.16
CA PRO A 84 9.32 6.17 0.48
C PRO A 84 9.48 5.08 -0.60
N PRO A 85 8.43 4.52 -1.24
CA PRO A 85 8.60 3.49 -2.25
C PRO A 85 9.52 3.87 -3.42
N PRO A 86 9.34 5.02 -4.12
CA PRO A 86 10.25 5.41 -5.18
C PRO A 86 11.66 5.78 -4.68
N ILE A 87 11.80 6.30 -3.45
CA ILE A 87 13.11 6.57 -2.85
C ILE A 87 13.86 5.26 -2.60
N ILE A 88 13.19 4.27 -2.01
CA ILE A 88 13.77 2.94 -1.76
C ILE A 88 14.19 2.29 -3.09
N MET A 89 13.32 2.36 -4.09
CA MET A 89 13.62 1.81 -5.41
C MET A 89 14.82 2.51 -6.05
N TYR A 90 14.93 3.83 -5.96
CA TYR A 90 16.09 4.59 -6.43
C TYR A 90 17.39 4.19 -5.72
N LEU A 91 17.36 4.07 -4.39
CA LEU A 91 18.53 3.66 -3.61
C LEU A 91 19.00 2.24 -3.97
N LEU A 92 18.08 1.32 -4.21
CA LEU A 92 18.41 -0.08 -4.54
C LEU A 92 18.86 -0.26 -5.99
N LEU A 93 18.28 0.49 -6.96
CA LEU A 93 18.59 0.33 -8.37
C LEU A 93 19.78 1.19 -8.84
N VAL A 94 19.90 2.42 -8.34
CA VAL A 94 20.93 3.37 -8.79
C VAL A 94 22.15 3.33 -7.88
N GLY A 95 21.97 3.06 -6.60
CA GLY A 95 23.05 2.87 -5.63
C GLY A 95 23.99 4.06 -5.44
N PRO A 96 23.53 5.32 -5.30
CA PRO A 96 24.39 6.50 -5.36
C PRO A 96 25.41 6.65 -4.21
N LEU A 97 25.21 5.96 -3.09
CA LEU A 97 26.00 6.10 -1.87
C LEU A 97 26.91 4.89 -1.55
N GLY A 98 26.93 3.87 -2.45
CA GLY A 98 27.60 2.59 -2.21
C GLY A 98 26.65 1.55 -1.57
N GLU A 99 26.93 0.27 -1.81
CA GLU A 99 26.03 -0.85 -1.53
C GLU A 99 25.50 -0.89 -0.09
N THR A 100 26.41 -0.89 0.88
CA THR A 100 26.03 -0.98 2.30
C THR A 100 25.16 0.20 2.76
N ALA A 101 25.50 1.42 2.33
CA ALA A 101 24.75 2.62 2.71
C ALA A 101 23.37 2.63 2.08
N ASN A 102 23.25 2.21 0.81
CA ASN A 102 21.97 2.14 0.12
C ASN A 102 21.03 1.10 0.74
N ILE A 103 21.56 -0.08 1.08
CA ILE A 103 20.77 -1.12 1.77
C ILE A 103 20.31 -0.63 3.14
N ALA A 104 21.21 -0.03 3.94
CA ALA A 104 20.88 0.47 5.26
C ALA A 104 19.82 1.58 5.24
N LEU A 105 19.94 2.53 4.32
CA LEU A 105 18.95 3.59 4.12
C LEU A 105 17.60 3.05 3.62
N SER A 106 17.63 2.14 2.66
CA SER A 106 16.42 1.50 2.14
C SER A 106 15.68 0.73 3.24
N ALA A 107 16.42 0.02 4.09
CA ALA A 107 15.84 -0.68 5.23
C ALA A 107 15.24 0.30 6.26
N ALA A 108 15.91 1.40 6.56
CA ALA A 108 15.42 2.42 7.48
C ALA A 108 14.12 3.08 6.95
N PHE A 109 14.11 3.52 5.69
CA PHE A 109 12.91 4.07 5.05
C PHE A 109 11.77 3.04 5.00
N GLY A 110 12.09 1.79 4.67
CA GLY A 110 11.12 0.70 4.62
C GLY A 110 10.48 0.43 5.97
N LEU A 111 11.25 0.36 7.05
CA LEU A 111 10.73 0.13 8.40
C LEU A 111 9.81 1.27 8.86
N ILE A 112 10.21 2.53 8.63
CA ILE A 112 9.38 3.69 8.97
C ILE A 112 8.07 3.65 8.17
N TRP A 113 8.16 3.36 6.87
CA TRP A 113 7.00 3.29 5.99
C TRP A 113 6.04 2.16 6.39
N ILE A 114 6.55 0.96 6.65
CA ILE A 114 5.74 -0.19 7.11
C ILE A 114 5.04 0.14 8.42
N GLY A 115 5.76 0.72 9.40
CA GLY A 115 5.18 1.12 10.67
C GLY A 115 4.05 2.14 10.50
N PHE A 116 4.22 3.10 9.58
CA PHE A 116 3.19 4.07 9.26
C PHE A 116 1.98 3.43 8.57
N MET A 117 2.20 2.51 7.62
CA MET A 117 1.13 1.78 6.93
C MET A 117 0.33 0.88 7.88
N VAL A 118 1.01 0.15 8.78
CA VAL A 118 0.36 -0.64 9.82
C VAL A 118 -0.58 0.23 10.67
N LYS A 119 -0.11 1.42 11.08
CA LYS A 119 -0.93 2.36 11.83
C LYS A 119 -2.16 2.83 11.04
N ILE A 120 -2.01 3.14 9.77
CA ILE A 120 -3.13 3.53 8.88
C ILE A 120 -4.18 2.41 8.79
N TYR A 121 -3.75 1.15 8.62
CA TYR A 121 -4.69 0.03 8.52
C TYR A 121 -5.40 -0.29 9.83
N ILE A 122 -4.75 -0.07 10.98
CA ILE A 122 -5.40 -0.15 12.29
C ILE A 122 -6.47 0.93 12.41
N GLU A 123 -6.15 2.17 12.07
CA GLU A 123 -7.11 3.29 12.09
C GLU A 123 -8.27 3.07 11.10
N LEU A 124 -7.99 2.47 9.94
CA LEU A 124 -9.06 2.08 9.00
C LEU A 124 -10.03 1.09 9.66
N CYS A 125 -9.54 0.05 10.31
CA CYS A 125 -10.39 -0.90 11.02
C CYS A 125 -11.20 -0.22 12.12
N GLN A 126 -10.58 0.68 12.88
CA GLN A 126 -11.24 1.44 13.94
C GLN A 126 -12.33 2.37 13.40
N ALA A 127 -12.12 3.00 12.23
CA ALA A 127 -13.11 3.86 11.58
C ALA A 127 -14.38 3.09 11.13
N PHE A 128 -14.32 1.75 11.11
CA PHE A 128 -15.44 0.85 10.85
C PHE A 128 -15.86 0.02 12.08
N GLY A 129 -15.50 0.44 13.30
CA GLY A 129 -15.84 -0.26 14.54
C GLY A 129 -15.18 -1.64 14.70
N GLN A 130 -14.23 -1.99 13.81
CA GLN A 130 -13.59 -3.32 13.78
C GLN A 130 -12.35 -3.36 14.71
N CYS A 131 -12.54 -3.14 16.02
CA CYS A 131 -11.46 -2.95 16.99
C CYS A 131 -10.82 -4.25 17.51
N LYS A 132 -11.13 -5.42 16.94
CA LYS A 132 -10.56 -6.70 17.38
C LYS A 132 -9.15 -6.91 16.77
N PRO A 133 -8.17 -7.44 17.55
CA PRO A 133 -6.81 -7.71 17.05
C PRO A 133 -6.80 -8.59 15.79
N PHE A 134 -7.73 -9.55 15.72
CA PHE A 134 -7.90 -10.41 14.54
C PHE A 134 -8.19 -9.59 13.27
N ASN A 135 -9.06 -8.56 13.35
CA ASN A 135 -9.41 -7.71 12.23
C ASN A 135 -8.22 -6.88 11.75
N TYR A 136 -7.37 -6.40 12.67
CA TYR A 136 -6.13 -5.70 12.31
C TYR A 136 -5.16 -6.61 11.55
N ILE A 137 -4.97 -7.85 12.02
CA ILE A 137 -4.11 -8.83 11.34
C ILE A 137 -4.67 -9.14 9.94
N MET A 138 -5.96 -9.37 9.82
CA MET A 138 -6.61 -9.64 8.53
C MET A 138 -6.49 -8.45 7.58
N CYS A 139 -6.67 -7.22 8.07
CA CYS A 139 -6.53 -6.01 7.27
C CYS A 139 -5.09 -5.80 6.76
N ILE A 140 -4.08 -6.14 7.57
CA ILE A 140 -2.67 -6.00 7.19
C ILE A 140 -2.24 -7.10 6.21
N LEU A 141 -2.61 -8.36 6.47
CA LEU A 141 -2.19 -9.51 5.66
C LEU A 141 -2.97 -9.64 4.36
N PHE A 142 -4.28 -9.40 4.41
CA PHE A 142 -5.21 -9.57 3.28
C PHE A 142 -5.84 -8.24 2.86
N ASN A 143 -5.05 -7.18 2.85
CA ASN A 143 -5.48 -5.80 2.63
C ASN A 143 -6.58 -5.65 1.55
N GLY A 144 -6.31 -6.08 0.31
CA GLY A 144 -7.27 -5.90 -0.79
C GLY A 144 -8.62 -6.57 -0.55
N PHE A 145 -8.61 -7.79 0.00
CA PHE A 145 -9.83 -8.53 0.34
C PHE A 145 -10.55 -7.95 1.56
N TYR A 146 -9.80 -7.49 2.56
CA TYR A 146 -10.39 -6.90 3.75
C TYR A 146 -11.01 -5.53 3.46
N VAL A 147 -10.36 -4.71 2.62
CA VAL A 147 -10.93 -3.46 2.12
C VAL A 147 -12.21 -3.71 1.32
N LEU A 148 -12.24 -4.75 0.47
CA LEU A 148 -13.44 -5.18 -0.23
C LEU A 148 -14.54 -5.57 0.76
N TYR A 149 -14.20 -6.38 1.78
CA TYR A 149 -15.15 -6.76 2.84
C TYR A 149 -15.72 -5.53 3.55
N LEU A 150 -14.89 -4.59 4.00
CA LEU A 150 -15.34 -3.36 4.64
C LEU A 150 -16.27 -2.53 3.72
N GLY A 151 -15.95 -2.49 2.43
CA GLY A 151 -16.73 -1.74 1.45
C GLY A 151 -18.11 -2.33 1.13
N ILE A 152 -18.22 -3.68 1.02
CA ILE A 152 -19.42 -4.36 0.52
C ILE A 152 -20.29 -4.91 1.66
N SER A 153 -19.68 -5.32 2.79
CA SER A 153 -20.41 -5.95 3.89
C SER A 153 -21.48 -5.01 4.47
N GLY A 154 -22.69 -5.52 4.65
CA GLY A 154 -23.75 -4.83 5.38
C GLY A 154 -23.55 -4.80 6.89
N ASP A 155 -22.64 -5.66 7.41
CA ASP A 155 -22.38 -5.79 8.85
C ASP A 155 -21.36 -4.76 9.36
N THR A 156 -20.76 -3.98 8.46
CA THR A 156 -19.79 -2.94 8.80
C THR A 156 -20.33 -1.58 8.39
N GLU A 157 -20.38 -0.65 9.32
CA GLU A 157 -20.75 0.74 9.03
C GLU A 157 -19.55 1.66 9.26
N TYR A 158 -19.49 2.74 8.51
CA TYR A 158 -18.46 3.76 8.72
C TYR A 158 -18.87 4.61 9.93
N GLU A 159 -18.11 4.52 11.02
CA GLU A 159 -18.38 5.24 12.26
C GLU A 159 -17.77 6.65 12.28
N GLY A 160 -16.85 6.92 11.34
CA GLY A 160 -16.22 8.22 11.20
C GLY A 160 -14.70 8.21 11.42
N PRO A 161 -14.06 9.38 11.27
CA PRO A 161 -12.61 9.51 11.38
C PRO A 161 -12.15 9.32 12.82
N VAL A 162 -11.04 8.59 13.00
CA VAL A 162 -10.47 8.27 14.33
C VAL A 162 -9.18 9.02 14.65
N TYR A 163 -8.53 9.61 13.64
CA TYR A 163 -7.25 10.30 13.82
C TYR A 163 -7.45 11.55 14.72
N GLY A 164 -6.62 11.66 15.76
CA GLY A 164 -6.68 12.77 16.71
C GLY A 164 -7.78 12.66 17.76
N GLN A 165 -8.58 11.60 17.73
CA GLN A 165 -9.53 11.29 18.80
C GLN A 165 -8.84 10.42 19.86
N SER A 166 -9.15 10.65 21.13
CA SER A 166 -8.73 9.73 22.20
C SER A 166 -9.40 8.37 21.99
N PRO A 167 -8.71 7.24 22.24
CA PRO A 167 -9.36 5.93 22.16
C PRO A 167 -10.61 5.94 23.02
N GLN A 168 -11.77 5.80 22.41
CA GLN A 168 -13.00 5.60 23.19
C GLN A 168 -12.86 4.22 23.83
N ALA A 169 -12.75 4.22 25.16
CA ALA A 169 -12.78 3.01 25.96
C ALA A 169 -14.18 2.41 25.84
N SER A 170 -14.30 1.36 25.03
CA SER A 170 -15.50 0.52 24.94
C SER A 170 -15.37 -0.65 25.88
#